data_3cbdf9363f7a4a2d03519403158127e2
#
_entry.id   3cbdf9363f7a4a2d03519403158127e2
#
_cell.length_a   1.000
_cell.length_b   1.000
_cell.length_c   1.000
_cell.angle_alpha   90.00
_cell.angle_beta   90.00
_cell.angle_gamma   90.00
#
_symmetry.space_group_name_H-M   'P 1'
#
loop_
_entity.id
_entity.type
_entity.pdbx_description
1 polymer ?
#
loop_
_entity_poly.entity_id
_entity_poly.type
_entity_poly.pdbx_seq_one_letter_code
_entity_poly.pdbx_strand_id
1 'polypeptide(L)'
;ETLARLSETIHDSFGRYLNQSASQLISGITGNVYDSLSVDQNLNIFLNTSRKLIPIEQAGAGTVDQVYFALRLAAADLLQFGNNSLPLLLDDSFANYDEQRLRTVLHWLLESYTPRQILLFTPHLREAQLLTASMLPFHLVEL
;
A
#
# COMPACT_ATOMS: atom_id res chain seq x y z
N GLU A 1 -10.42 12.44 -32.85
CA GLU A 1 -11.20 11.23 -32.51
C GLU A 1 -10.28 10.06 -32.08
N THR A 2 -9.20 9.79 -32.82
CA THR A 2 -8.27 8.67 -32.53
C THR A 2 -7.46 8.89 -31.26
N LEU A 3 -6.98 10.11 -31.00
CA LEU A 3 -6.21 10.45 -29.76
C LEU A 3 -7.07 10.38 -28.50
N ALA A 4 -8.32 10.80 -28.58
CA ALA A 4 -9.25 10.70 -27.46
C ALA A 4 -9.55 9.24 -27.10
N ARG A 5 -9.78 8.39 -28.10
CA ARG A 5 -9.98 6.94 -27.89
C ARG A 5 -8.73 6.25 -27.34
N LEU A 6 -7.55 6.63 -27.81
CA LEU A 6 -6.28 6.09 -27.29
C LEU A 6 -6.07 6.49 -25.83
N SER A 7 -6.34 7.75 -25.50
CA SER A 7 -6.28 8.25 -24.12
C SER A 7 -7.25 7.51 -23.18
N GLU A 8 -8.49 7.31 -23.63
CA GLU A 8 -9.51 6.59 -22.88
C GLU A 8 -9.12 5.11 -22.66
N THR A 9 -8.60 4.45 -23.69
CA THR A 9 -8.12 3.06 -23.60
C THR A 9 -6.93 2.94 -22.64
N ILE A 10 -6.01 3.90 -22.65
CA ILE A 10 -4.86 3.93 -21.74
C ILE A 10 -5.35 4.15 -20.30
N HIS A 11 -6.26 5.07 -20.08
CA HIS A 11 -6.87 5.33 -18.77
C HIS A 11 -7.56 4.10 -18.20
N ASP A 12 -8.36 3.41 -19.01
CA ASP A 12 -9.07 2.20 -18.60
C ASP A 12 -8.10 1.04 -18.27
N SER A 13 -7.06 0.88 -19.07
CA SER A 13 -6.05 -0.16 -18.85
C SER A 13 -5.23 0.11 -17.59
N PHE A 14 -4.83 1.36 -17.37
CA PHE A 14 -4.10 1.79 -16.17
C PHE A 14 -4.95 1.63 -14.91
N GLY A 15 -6.20 2.07 -14.95
CA GLY A 15 -7.14 1.96 -13.84
C GLY A 15 -7.41 0.50 -13.44
N ARG A 16 -7.58 -0.39 -14.42
CA ARG A 16 -7.74 -1.83 -14.16
C ARG A 16 -6.51 -2.45 -13.53
N TYR A 17 -5.31 -2.13 -14.02
CA TYR A 17 -4.07 -2.62 -13.46
C TYR A 17 -3.85 -2.13 -12.02
N LEU A 18 -4.04 -0.82 -11.79
CA LEU A 18 -3.92 -0.23 -10.47
C LEU A 18 -4.90 -0.86 -9.48
N ASN A 19 -6.14 -1.06 -9.91
CA ASN A 19 -7.19 -1.70 -9.12
C ASN A 19 -6.82 -3.13 -8.74
N GLN A 20 -6.36 -3.92 -9.70
CA GLN A 20 -5.95 -5.30 -9.48
C GLN A 20 -4.73 -5.39 -8.56
N SER A 21 -3.72 -4.57 -8.79
CA SER A 21 -2.49 -4.55 -7.99
C SER A 21 -2.76 -4.10 -6.56
N ALA A 22 -3.46 -2.98 -6.37
CA ALA A 22 -3.82 -2.47 -5.05
C ALA A 22 -4.72 -3.45 -4.28
N SER A 23 -5.61 -4.15 -4.99
CA SER A 23 -6.46 -5.20 -4.42
C SER A 23 -5.65 -6.37 -3.84
N GLN A 24 -4.58 -6.76 -4.52
CA GLN A 24 -3.68 -7.80 -4.01
C GLN A 24 -2.86 -7.34 -2.79
N LEU A 25 -2.48 -6.07 -2.76
CA LEU A 25 -1.66 -5.51 -1.69
C LEU A 25 -2.45 -5.26 -0.40
N ILE A 26 -3.73 -4.87 -0.50
CA ILE A 26 -4.53 -4.48 0.67
C ILE A 26 -4.69 -5.62 1.68
N SER A 27 -4.82 -6.84 1.23
CA SER A 27 -4.92 -8.02 2.08
C SER A 27 -3.68 -8.17 2.97
N GLY A 28 -2.50 -8.08 2.39
CA GLY A 28 -1.23 -8.13 3.15
C GLY A 28 -1.03 -6.95 4.09
N ILE A 29 -1.28 -5.73 3.62
CA ILE A 29 -1.15 -4.49 4.41
C ILE A 29 -2.05 -4.51 5.65
N THR A 30 -3.25 -5.07 5.52
CA THR A 30 -4.25 -5.12 6.59
C THR A 30 -4.24 -6.41 7.40
N GLY A 31 -3.36 -7.36 7.09
CA GLY A 31 -3.34 -8.67 7.74
C GLY A 31 -4.63 -9.46 7.52
N ASN A 32 -5.14 -9.46 6.30
CA ASN A 32 -6.36 -10.13 5.87
C ASN A 32 -7.65 -9.61 6.52
N VAL A 33 -7.66 -8.38 7.03
CA VAL A 33 -8.90 -7.73 7.49
C VAL A 33 -9.80 -7.41 6.31
N TYR A 34 -9.20 -7.00 5.19
CA TYR A 34 -9.89 -6.77 3.91
C TYR A 34 -9.33 -7.70 2.84
N ASP A 35 -10.23 -8.36 2.11
CA ASP A 35 -9.86 -9.33 1.08
C ASP A 35 -9.35 -8.66 -0.19
N SER A 36 -9.96 -7.53 -0.54
CA SER A 36 -9.63 -6.75 -1.73
C SER A 36 -10.12 -5.32 -1.63
N LEU A 37 -9.68 -4.49 -2.55
CA LEU A 37 -10.29 -3.18 -2.77
C LEU A 37 -10.75 -3.06 -4.23
N SER A 38 -11.71 -2.21 -4.46
CA SER A 38 -12.19 -1.88 -5.80
C SER A 38 -12.38 -0.38 -5.96
N VAL A 39 -12.04 0.12 -7.13
CA VAL A 39 -12.23 1.52 -7.50
C VAL A 39 -13.16 1.54 -8.71
N ASP A 40 -14.27 2.25 -8.62
CA ASP A 40 -15.23 2.38 -9.71
C ASP A 40 -14.81 3.46 -10.74
N GLN A 41 -15.60 3.62 -11.79
CA GLN A 41 -15.34 4.60 -12.85
C GLN A 41 -15.40 6.06 -12.37
N ASN A 42 -16.06 6.32 -11.24
CA ASN A 42 -16.16 7.63 -10.61
C ASN A 42 -15.09 7.85 -9.54
N LEU A 43 -14.10 6.93 -9.46
CA LEU A 43 -13.03 6.93 -8.45
C LEU A 43 -13.54 6.73 -7.01
N ASN A 44 -14.73 6.18 -6.82
CA ASN A 44 -15.15 5.73 -5.51
C ASN A 44 -14.41 4.45 -5.13
N ILE A 45 -13.93 4.40 -3.91
CA ILE A 45 -13.15 3.29 -3.37
C ILE A 45 -14.00 2.47 -2.42
N PHE A 46 -13.98 1.17 -2.60
CA PHE A 46 -14.69 0.21 -1.77
C PHE A 46 -13.73 -0.85 -1.24
N LEU A 47 -13.89 -1.20 0.01
CA LEU A 47 -13.20 -2.31 0.67
C LEU A 47 -14.12 -3.53 0.71
N ASN A 48 -13.59 -4.66 0.27
CA ASN A 48 -14.32 -5.91 0.26
C ASN A 48 -13.90 -6.78 1.44
N THR A 49 -14.87 -7.28 2.15
CA THR A 49 -14.71 -8.36 3.11
C THR A 49 -15.48 -9.57 2.62
N SER A 50 -15.27 -10.73 3.23
CA SER A 50 -16.04 -11.94 2.93
C SER A 50 -17.57 -11.79 3.08
N ARG A 51 -18.03 -10.70 3.71
CA ARG A 51 -19.44 -10.47 4.05
C ARG A 51 -20.06 -9.23 3.41
N LYS A 52 -19.30 -8.19 3.14
CA LYS A 52 -19.83 -6.91 2.67
C LYS A 52 -18.83 -6.06 1.93
N LEU A 53 -19.37 -5.15 1.14
CA LEU A 53 -18.68 -4.05 0.51
C LEU A 53 -18.79 -2.81 1.40
N ILE A 54 -17.67 -2.17 1.70
CA ILE A 54 -17.60 -1.00 2.59
C ILE A 54 -17.07 0.19 1.79
N PRO A 55 -17.86 1.26 1.59
CA PRO A 55 -17.33 2.50 1.03
C PRO A 55 -16.24 3.08 1.93
N ILE A 56 -15.18 3.65 1.32
CA ILE A 56 -14.03 4.19 2.08
C ILE A 56 -14.44 5.30 3.05
N GLU A 57 -15.49 6.04 2.74
CA GLU A 57 -16.02 7.12 3.58
C GLU A 57 -16.56 6.61 4.94
N GLN A 58 -16.88 5.33 5.01
CA GLN A 58 -17.31 4.67 6.25
C GLN A 58 -16.17 4.05 7.04
N ALA A 59 -14.95 4.08 6.49
CA ALA A 59 -13.78 3.53 7.15
C ALA A 59 -13.14 4.54 8.11
N GLY A 60 -12.52 4.05 9.17
CA GLY A 60 -11.73 4.89 10.07
C GLY A 60 -10.43 5.39 9.42
N ALA A 61 -9.87 6.47 9.95
CA ALA A 61 -8.68 7.13 9.38
C ALA A 61 -7.50 6.18 9.14
N GLY A 62 -7.21 5.28 10.07
CA GLY A 62 -6.13 4.30 9.91
C GLY A 62 -6.37 3.31 8.75
N THR A 63 -7.62 2.96 8.47
CA THR A 63 -7.98 2.12 7.32
C THR A 63 -7.86 2.91 6.01
N VAL A 64 -8.27 4.16 6.00
CA VAL A 64 -8.10 5.05 4.85
C VAL A 64 -6.62 5.17 4.48
N ASP A 65 -5.74 5.37 5.46
CA ASP A 65 -4.30 5.43 5.24
C ASP A 65 -3.73 4.12 4.68
N GLN A 66 -4.22 2.96 5.14
CA GLN A 66 -3.84 1.66 4.57
C GLN A 66 -4.25 1.51 3.10
N VAL A 67 -5.42 2.00 2.74
CA VAL A 67 -5.90 2.00 1.34
C VAL A 67 -5.02 2.89 0.47
N TYR A 68 -4.73 4.11 0.90
CA TYR A 68 -3.84 5.00 0.16
C TYR A 68 -2.42 4.45 0.06
N PHE A 69 -1.94 3.77 1.09
CA PHE A 69 -0.66 3.08 1.05
C PHE A 69 -0.64 1.97 -0.01
N ALA A 70 -1.69 1.14 -0.08
CA ALA A 70 -1.84 0.12 -1.11
C ALA A 70 -1.84 0.72 -2.53
N LEU A 71 -2.56 1.80 -2.75
CA LEU A 71 -2.61 2.50 -4.05
C LEU A 71 -1.25 3.08 -4.43
N ARG A 72 -0.52 3.68 -3.50
CA ARG A 72 0.84 4.21 -3.74
C ARG A 72 1.83 3.10 -4.09
N LEU A 73 1.79 1.97 -3.39
CA LEU A 73 2.64 0.82 -3.71
C LEU A 73 2.31 0.24 -5.10
N ALA A 74 1.02 0.10 -5.40
CA ALA A 74 0.58 -0.37 -6.71
C ALA A 74 1.05 0.55 -7.84
N ALA A 75 0.97 1.87 -7.65
CA ALA A 75 1.48 2.85 -8.61
C ALA A 75 3.02 2.79 -8.74
N ALA A 76 3.74 2.64 -7.63
CA ALA A 76 5.19 2.49 -7.63
C ALA A 76 5.62 1.22 -8.36
N ASP A 77 4.90 0.12 -8.19
CA ASP A 77 5.17 -1.14 -8.89
C ASP A 77 4.93 -1.02 -10.40
N LEU A 78 3.88 -0.30 -10.81
CA LEU A 78 3.59 -0.05 -12.20
C LEU A 78 4.67 0.78 -12.90
N LEU A 79 5.27 1.74 -12.20
CA LEU A 79 6.31 2.63 -12.74
C LEU A 79 7.69 1.98 -12.81
N GLN A 80 7.83 0.74 -12.34
CA GLN A 80 9.08 0.01 -12.48
C GLN A 80 9.23 -0.60 -13.87
N PHE A 81 10.24 -0.15 -14.58
CA PHE A 81 10.60 -0.69 -15.89
C PHE A 81 11.81 -1.62 -15.77
N GLY A 82 11.65 -2.86 -16.20
CA GLY A 82 12.72 -3.84 -16.27
C GLY A 82 13.05 -4.53 -14.94
N ASN A 83 14.23 -5.20 -14.90
CA ASN A 83 14.66 -6.00 -13.76
C ASN A 83 15.29 -5.20 -12.60
N ASN A 84 15.37 -3.88 -12.72
CA ASN A 84 15.96 -3.02 -11.69
C ASN A 84 14.88 -2.56 -10.71
N SER A 85 14.81 -3.18 -9.55
CA SER A 85 13.94 -2.70 -8.49
C SER A 85 14.53 -1.44 -7.86
N LEU A 86 13.83 -0.31 -8.01
CA LEU A 86 14.19 0.93 -7.33
C LEU A 86 13.89 0.82 -5.83
N PRO A 87 14.69 1.46 -4.98
CA PRO A 87 14.37 1.55 -3.55
C PRO A 87 12.99 2.15 -3.32
N LEU A 88 12.28 1.64 -2.33
CA LEU A 88 11.03 2.23 -1.84
C LEU A 88 11.35 3.23 -0.74
N LEU A 89 10.99 4.50 -0.97
CA LEU A 89 11.14 5.55 0.02
C LEU A 89 9.80 5.82 0.69
N LEU A 90 9.77 5.67 2.01
CA LEU A 90 8.60 5.91 2.85
C LEU A 90 8.93 7.06 3.81
N ASP A 91 8.27 8.18 3.64
CA ASP A 91 8.45 9.37 4.47
C ASP A 91 7.24 9.54 5.40
N ASP A 92 7.45 9.25 6.68
CA ASP A 92 6.43 9.29 7.74
C ASP A 92 5.09 8.62 7.35
N SER A 93 5.19 7.54 6.57
CA SER A 93 4.04 6.91 5.91
C SER A 93 3.07 6.23 6.88
N PHE A 94 3.48 6.01 8.13
CA PHE A 94 2.70 5.28 9.12
C PHE A 94 2.29 6.14 10.32
N ALA A 95 2.34 7.47 10.20
CA ALA A 95 2.08 8.40 11.32
C ALA A 95 0.73 8.14 12.02
N ASN A 96 -0.30 7.82 11.26
CA ASN A 96 -1.66 7.59 11.77
C ASN A 96 -1.98 6.12 12.08
N TYR A 97 -1.01 5.22 11.93
CA TYR A 97 -1.22 3.82 12.25
C TYR A 97 -1.19 3.60 13.77
N ASP A 98 -2.13 2.83 14.29
CA ASP A 98 -2.01 2.25 15.62
C ASP A 98 -0.92 1.18 15.65
N GLU A 99 -0.56 0.72 16.83
CA GLU A 99 0.53 -0.25 17.01
C GLU A 99 0.27 -1.56 16.28
N GLN A 100 -0.97 -2.03 16.27
CA GLN A 100 -1.30 -3.30 15.60
C GLN A 100 -1.20 -3.19 14.09
N ARG A 101 -1.72 -2.11 13.49
CA ARG A 101 -1.59 -1.85 12.06
C ARG A 101 -0.12 -1.68 11.66
N LEU A 102 0.63 -0.93 12.45
CA LEU A 102 2.05 -0.72 12.20
C LEU A 102 2.83 -2.03 12.24
N ARG A 103 2.61 -2.85 13.26
CA ARG A 103 3.23 -4.18 13.36
C ARG A 103 2.90 -5.04 12.14
N THR A 104 1.65 -5.10 11.77
CA THR A 104 1.17 -5.91 10.63
C THR A 104 1.84 -5.47 9.32
N VAL A 105 1.86 -4.17 9.02
CA VAL A 105 2.44 -3.66 7.77
C VAL A 105 3.95 -3.83 7.73
N LEU A 106 4.66 -3.63 8.85
CA LEU A 106 6.11 -3.83 8.90
C LEU A 106 6.49 -5.31 8.68
N HIS A 107 5.78 -6.24 9.31
CA HIS A 107 5.97 -7.67 9.04
C HIS A 107 5.73 -8.01 7.58
N TRP A 108 4.60 -7.57 7.03
CA TRP A 108 4.26 -7.83 5.64
C TRP A 108 5.30 -7.23 4.66
N LEU A 109 5.74 -6.01 4.88
CA LEU A 109 6.76 -5.36 4.04
C LEU A 109 8.05 -6.16 4.00
N LEU A 110 8.53 -6.65 5.15
CA LEU A 110 9.81 -7.34 5.24
C LEU A 110 9.74 -8.81 4.87
N GLU A 111 8.60 -9.47 5.04
CA GLU A 111 8.45 -10.91 4.78
C GLU A 111 7.85 -11.21 3.41
N SER A 112 6.98 -10.35 2.91
CA SER A 112 6.15 -10.66 1.73
C SER A 112 6.32 -9.67 0.58
N TYR A 113 6.71 -8.42 0.85
CA TYR A 113 6.82 -7.37 -0.15
C TYR A 113 8.27 -7.15 -0.60
N THR A 114 8.99 -8.17 -0.95
CA THR A 114 10.38 -8.04 -1.39
C THR A 114 10.58 -8.56 -2.81
N PRO A 115 11.69 -8.26 -3.50
CA PRO A 115 13.04 -7.99 -2.97
C PRO A 115 13.56 -6.58 -3.24
N ARG A 116 13.02 -5.54 -2.69
CA ARG A 116 13.58 -4.20 -2.87
C ARG A 116 14.07 -3.60 -1.56
N GLN A 117 15.03 -2.71 -1.64
CA GLN A 117 15.46 -1.91 -0.51
C GLN A 117 14.32 -0.99 -0.07
N ILE A 118 14.07 -0.93 1.23
CA ILE A 118 13.08 -0.03 1.83
C ILE A 118 13.83 0.96 2.71
N LEU A 119 13.61 2.25 2.46
CA LEU A 119 14.11 3.35 3.27
C LEU A 119 12.91 4.02 3.94
N LEU A 120 12.82 3.84 5.26
CA LEU A 120 11.77 4.43 6.07
C LEU A 120 12.32 5.62 6.85
N PHE A 121 11.81 6.80 6.54
CA PHE A 121 12.09 8.04 7.27
C PHE A 121 10.96 8.30 8.25
N THR A 122 11.27 8.46 9.52
CA THR A 122 10.28 8.71 10.57
C THR A 122 10.88 9.55 11.69
N PRO A 123 10.12 10.50 12.27
CA PRO A 123 10.52 11.21 13.48
C PRO A 123 10.25 10.38 14.76
N HIS A 124 9.68 9.18 14.64
CA HIS A 124 9.24 8.36 15.75
C HIS A 124 10.17 7.17 15.98
N LEU A 125 10.36 6.79 17.23
CA LEU A 125 11.14 5.61 17.60
C LEU A 125 10.33 4.31 17.55
N ARG A 126 9.02 4.40 17.47
CA ARG A 126 8.12 3.23 17.58
C ARG A 126 8.33 2.20 16.48
N GLU A 127 8.68 2.63 15.26
CA GLU A 127 8.97 1.73 14.14
C GLU A 127 10.20 0.86 14.45
N ALA A 128 11.29 1.50 14.89
CA ALA A 128 12.51 0.79 15.28
C ALA A 128 12.27 -0.13 16.49
N GLN A 129 11.50 0.32 17.48
CA GLN A 129 11.13 -0.47 18.64
C GLN A 129 10.32 -1.71 18.26
N LEU A 130 9.33 -1.57 17.38
CA LEU A 130 8.53 -2.71 16.89
C LEU A 130 9.36 -3.69 16.08
N LEU A 131 10.23 -3.20 15.19
CA LEU A 131 11.13 -4.04 14.40
C LEU A 131 12.08 -4.84 15.32
N THR A 132 12.65 -4.20 16.34
CA THR A 132 13.51 -4.85 17.32
C THR A 132 12.75 -5.90 18.13
N ALA A 133 11.58 -5.55 18.65
CA ALA A 133 10.76 -6.46 19.45
C ALA A 133 10.26 -7.67 18.63
N SER A 134 10.07 -7.49 17.32
CA SER A 134 9.66 -8.54 16.39
C SER A 134 10.83 -9.34 15.81
N MET A 135 12.07 -9.01 16.18
CA MET A 135 13.31 -9.60 15.64
C MET A 135 13.39 -9.54 14.10
N LEU A 136 12.81 -8.48 13.51
CA LEU A 136 12.89 -8.23 12.08
C LEU A 136 14.18 -7.50 11.73
N PRO A 137 14.86 -7.86 10.63
CA PRO A 137 16.14 -7.26 10.26
C PRO A 137 15.96 -5.82 9.76
N PHE A 138 16.73 -4.88 10.31
CA PHE A 138 16.81 -3.51 9.83
C PHE A 138 18.12 -2.86 10.23
N HIS A 139 18.45 -1.76 9.62
CA HIS A 139 19.59 -0.92 9.98
C HIS A 139 19.08 0.47 10.39
N LEU A 140 19.36 0.85 11.64
CA LEU A 140 18.99 2.18 12.17
C LEU A 140 20.07 3.20 11.81
N VAL A 141 19.66 4.32 11.23
CA VAL A 141 20.51 5.49 10.99
C VAL A 141 19.86 6.68 11.69
N GLU A 142 20.57 7.28 12.61
CA GLU A 142 20.17 8.52 13.27
C GLU A 142 20.80 9.71 12.52
N LEU A 143 19.98 10.71 12.18
CA LEU A 143 20.38 11.92 11.49
C LEU A 143 20.56 13.10 12.45
#